data_5f7b6f11378c0b12aebe2257c95e2e8a
#
_entry.id   5f7b6f11378c0b12aebe2257c95e2e8a
#
_cell.length_a   1.000
_cell.length_b   1.000
_cell.length_c   1.000
_cell.angle_alpha   90.00
_cell.angle_beta   90.00
_cell.angle_gamma   90.00
#
_symmetry.space_group_name_H-M   'P 1'
#
loop_
_entity.id
_entity.type
_entity.pdbx_description
1 polymer ?
#
loop_
_entity_poly.entity_id
_entity_poly.type
_entity_poly.pdbx_seq_one_letter_code
_entity_poly.pdbx_strand_id
1 'polypeptide(L)'
;MIKVVLVDDQTLVRQGVKSLLSLAESIEVVAEASDGQHAIDLIPGIKPDVVLMDMRMPVKSGLEAIQELAALKALPPTIILTTFDDDELVLAGIKAGAKGYLLKDVSLEQLVEAIQVVSKGGSLVQPVMTQRLLSGL
;
A
#
# COMPACT_ATOMS: atom_id res chain seq x y z
N MET A 1 1.53 -15.35 10.66
CA MET A 1 0.56 -14.46 10.02
C MET A 1 1.27 -13.27 9.36
N ILE A 2 0.76 -12.81 8.27
CA ILE A 2 1.28 -11.63 7.59
C ILE A 2 0.76 -10.39 8.31
N LYS A 3 1.66 -9.57 8.84
CA LYS A 3 1.30 -8.36 9.56
C LYS A 3 1.15 -7.20 8.59
N VAL A 4 -0.02 -6.59 8.59
CA VAL A 4 -0.38 -5.52 7.66
C VAL A 4 -0.66 -4.22 8.42
N VAL A 5 -0.13 -3.11 7.92
CA VAL A 5 -0.54 -1.76 8.32
C VAL A 5 -1.39 -1.18 7.20
N LEU A 6 -2.53 -0.62 7.58
CA LEU A 6 -3.49 -0.06 6.64
C LEU A 6 -3.49 1.46 6.78
N VAL A 7 -3.21 2.16 5.69
CA VAL A 7 -3.13 3.63 5.68
C VAL A 7 -4.16 4.20 4.70
N ASP A 8 -5.16 4.87 5.24
CA ASP A 8 -6.23 5.49 4.46
C ASP A 8 -6.91 6.57 5.33
N ASP A 9 -7.17 7.74 4.76
CA ASP A 9 -7.81 8.82 5.50
C ASP A 9 -9.34 8.64 5.62
N GLN A 10 -9.94 7.80 4.79
CA GLN A 10 -11.37 7.55 4.81
C GLN A 10 -11.71 6.43 5.79
N THR A 11 -12.36 6.79 6.88
CA THR A 11 -12.68 5.84 7.97
C THR A 11 -13.48 4.63 7.47
N LEU A 12 -14.51 4.86 6.64
CA LEU A 12 -15.33 3.77 6.12
C LEU A 12 -14.55 2.82 5.22
N VAL A 13 -13.66 3.35 4.38
CA VAL A 13 -12.82 2.52 3.52
C VAL A 13 -11.87 1.69 4.38
N ARG A 14 -11.23 2.33 5.33
CA ARG A 14 -10.27 1.66 6.23
C ARG A 14 -10.95 0.55 7.02
N GLN A 15 -12.11 0.82 7.60
CA GLN A 15 -12.88 -0.18 8.35
C GLN A 15 -13.37 -1.31 7.45
N GLY A 16 -13.79 -1.00 6.23
CA GLY A 16 -14.22 -1.99 5.27
C GLY A 16 -13.10 -2.95 4.87
N VAL A 17 -11.93 -2.42 4.56
CA VAL A 17 -10.77 -3.24 4.22
C VAL A 17 -10.34 -4.09 5.42
N LYS A 18 -10.30 -3.50 6.60
CA LYS A 18 -9.96 -4.24 7.82
C LYS A 18 -10.93 -5.39 8.07
N SER A 19 -12.23 -5.16 7.89
CA SER A 19 -13.26 -6.19 8.07
C SER A 19 -13.09 -7.33 7.06
N LEU A 20 -12.82 -6.99 5.79
CA LEU A 20 -12.57 -7.99 4.76
C LEU A 20 -11.35 -8.83 5.08
N LEU A 21 -10.26 -8.20 5.48
CA LEU A 21 -9.02 -8.90 5.81
C LEU A 21 -9.15 -9.77 7.05
N SER A 22 -10.07 -9.44 7.96
CA SER A 22 -10.32 -10.29 9.14
C SER A 22 -10.88 -11.66 8.77
N LEU A 23 -11.40 -11.81 7.56
CA LEU A 23 -11.89 -13.10 7.06
C LEU A 23 -10.75 -13.99 6.55
N ALA A 24 -9.56 -13.45 6.37
CA ALA A 24 -8.40 -14.21 5.89
C ALA A 24 -7.53 -14.62 7.08
N GLU A 25 -7.42 -15.91 7.34
CA GLU A 25 -6.69 -16.44 8.50
C GLU A 25 -5.19 -16.14 8.48
N SER A 26 -4.62 -15.94 7.30
CA SER A 26 -3.19 -15.72 7.14
C SER A 26 -2.76 -14.27 7.35
N ILE A 27 -3.69 -13.35 7.55
CA ILE A 27 -3.41 -11.91 7.59
C ILE A 27 -3.94 -11.28 8.87
N GLU A 28 -3.14 -10.40 9.47
CA GLU A 28 -3.52 -9.63 10.64
C GLU A 28 -3.24 -8.16 10.39
N VAL A 29 -4.26 -7.31 10.52
CA VAL A 29 -4.08 -5.85 10.50
C VAL A 29 -3.63 -5.43 11.89
N VAL A 30 -2.34 -5.08 12.02
CA VAL A 30 -1.73 -4.79 13.33
C VAL A 30 -1.84 -3.32 13.70
N ALA A 31 -2.04 -2.44 12.74
CA ALA A 31 -2.19 -1.01 13.00
C ALA A 31 -2.84 -0.30 11.81
N GLU A 32 -3.34 0.89 12.07
CA GLU A 32 -3.97 1.76 11.06
C GLU A 32 -3.42 3.17 11.20
N ALA A 33 -3.31 3.86 10.08
CA ALA A 33 -2.95 5.27 10.04
C ALA A 33 -3.93 6.04 9.16
N SER A 34 -4.18 7.28 9.49
CA SER A 34 -5.18 8.12 8.81
C SER A 34 -4.58 9.16 7.87
N ASP A 35 -3.27 9.31 7.84
CA ASP A 35 -2.56 10.19 6.91
C ASP A 35 -1.10 9.76 6.76
N GLY A 36 -0.40 10.42 5.84
CA GLY A 36 0.99 10.08 5.55
C GLY A 36 1.95 10.31 6.71
N GLN A 37 1.75 11.38 7.48
CA GLN A 37 2.61 11.66 8.63
C GLN A 37 2.44 10.61 9.72
N HIS A 38 1.19 10.22 9.99
CA HIS A 38 0.88 9.17 10.96
C HIS A 38 1.56 7.85 10.53
N ALA A 39 1.52 7.55 9.23
CA ALA A 39 2.18 6.35 8.70
C ALA A 39 3.69 6.39 8.91
N ILE A 40 4.33 7.54 8.64
CA ILE A 40 5.77 7.72 8.83
C ILE A 40 6.17 7.52 10.28
N ASP A 41 5.37 8.04 11.21
CA ASP A 41 5.63 7.95 12.65
C ASP A 41 5.44 6.52 13.18
N LEU A 42 4.49 5.79 12.63
CA LEU A 42 4.03 4.49 13.12
C LEU A 42 4.82 3.31 12.57
N ILE A 43 5.07 3.31 11.26
CA ILE A 43 5.59 2.14 10.54
C ILE A 43 6.98 1.69 11.01
N PRO A 44 7.97 2.58 11.22
CA PRO A 44 9.30 2.12 11.63
C PRO A 44 9.32 1.31 12.93
N GLY A 45 8.44 1.65 13.87
CA GLY A 45 8.35 0.94 15.14
C GLY A 45 7.64 -0.41 15.06
N ILE A 46 6.70 -0.54 14.12
CA ILE A 46 5.90 -1.77 13.96
C ILE A 46 6.60 -2.80 13.08
N LYS A 47 7.28 -2.35 12.03
CA LYS A 47 7.95 -3.22 11.06
C LYS A 47 6.99 -4.27 10.48
N PRO A 48 5.89 -3.83 9.83
CA PRO A 48 4.94 -4.78 9.26
C PRO A 48 5.53 -5.53 8.07
N ASP A 49 4.88 -6.62 7.69
CA ASP A 49 5.27 -7.39 6.50
C ASP A 49 4.80 -6.72 5.20
N VAL A 50 3.66 -6.03 5.24
CA VAL A 50 3.08 -5.33 4.10
C VAL A 50 2.36 -4.07 4.58
N VAL A 51 2.46 -3.00 3.80
CA VAL A 51 1.67 -1.79 4.01
C VAL A 51 0.70 -1.62 2.83
N LEU A 52 -0.57 -1.37 3.14
CA LEU A 52 -1.56 -0.95 2.15
C LEU A 52 -1.68 0.56 2.27
N MET A 53 -1.31 1.27 1.21
CA MET A 53 -1.16 2.73 1.25
C MET A 53 -2.06 3.43 0.26
N ASP A 54 -2.97 4.27 0.77
CA ASP A 54 -3.71 5.21 -0.05
C ASP A 54 -2.79 6.36 -0.48
N MET A 55 -2.97 6.89 -1.67
CA MET A 55 -2.08 7.93 -2.20
C MET A 55 -2.59 9.34 -1.93
N ARG A 56 -3.90 9.55 -1.82
CA ARG A 56 -4.49 10.88 -1.62
C ARG A 56 -4.96 11.04 -0.19
N MET A 57 -4.14 11.69 0.63
CA MET A 57 -4.42 11.90 2.04
C MET A 57 -4.01 13.31 2.45
N PRO A 58 -4.65 13.88 3.50
CA PRO A 58 -4.23 15.17 4.03
C PRO A 58 -2.90 15.08 4.78
N VAL A 59 -2.35 16.22 5.15
CA VAL A 59 -1.08 16.40 5.87
C VAL A 59 0.10 15.97 5.01
N LYS A 60 0.27 14.66 4.78
CA LYS A 60 1.21 14.12 3.81
C LYS A 60 0.52 13.04 2.99
N SER A 61 0.74 13.03 1.69
CA SER A 61 0.19 12.06 0.78
C SER A 61 0.86 10.69 0.96
N GLY A 62 0.25 9.66 0.37
CA GLY A 62 0.89 8.34 0.34
C GLY A 62 2.23 8.35 -0.37
N LEU A 63 2.35 9.12 -1.46
CA LEU A 63 3.62 9.25 -2.17
C LEU A 63 4.70 9.85 -1.28
N GLU A 64 4.39 10.94 -0.56
CA GLU A 64 5.32 11.54 0.38
C GLU A 64 5.73 10.56 1.47
N ALA A 65 4.78 9.79 2.00
CA ALA A 65 5.06 8.78 3.02
C ALA A 65 6.01 7.70 2.48
N ILE A 66 5.76 7.20 1.28
CA ILE A 66 6.62 6.20 0.64
C ILE A 66 8.03 6.77 0.46
N GLN A 67 8.15 7.99 -0.07
CA GLN A 67 9.43 8.63 -0.30
C GLN A 67 10.21 8.83 1.00
N GLU A 68 9.58 9.33 2.04
CA GLU A 68 10.23 9.57 3.32
C GLU A 68 10.64 8.28 4.02
N LEU A 69 9.78 7.26 4.00
CA LEU A 69 10.12 5.96 4.58
C LEU A 69 11.28 5.29 3.81
N ALA A 70 11.30 5.42 2.50
CA ALA A 70 12.40 4.90 1.69
C ALA A 70 13.70 5.62 2.02
N ALA A 71 13.67 6.95 2.19
CA ALA A 71 14.84 7.74 2.57
C ALA A 71 15.38 7.34 3.95
N LEU A 72 14.49 6.95 4.87
CA LEU A 72 14.87 6.44 6.19
C LEU A 72 15.32 4.98 6.17
N LYS A 73 15.27 4.32 5.01
CA LYS A 73 15.51 2.88 4.87
C LYS A 73 14.58 2.05 5.75
N ALA A 74 13.36 2.52 5.91
CA ALA A 74 12.34 1.91 6.77
C ALA A 74 11.05 1.60 6.02
N LEU A 75 11.07 1.59 4.68
CA LEU A 75 9.90 1.28 3.87
C LEU A 75 9.69 -0.23 3.79
N PRO A 76 8.61 -0.77 4.39
CA PRO A 76 8.24 -2.17 4.19
C PRO A 76 7.75 -2.41 2.78
N PRO A 77 7.55 -3.67 2.37
CA PRO A 77 6.82 -3.96 1.13
C PRO A 77 5.47 -3.25 1.14
N THR A 78 5.22 -2.43 0.12
CA THR A 78 4.06 -1.55 0.08
C THR A 78 3.23 -1.80 -1.17
N ILE A 79 1.91 -1.95 -0.99
CA ILE A 79 0.93 -2.02 -2.06
C ILE A 79 0.12 -0.73 -2.04
N ILE A 80 0.07 -0.03 -3.16
CA ILE A 80 -0.75 1.17 -3.32
C ILE A 80 -2.20 0.76 -3.55
N LEU A 81 -3.12 1.31 -2.75
CA LEU A 81 -4.55 1.21 -3.01
C LEU A 81 -5.00 2.51 -3.65
N THR A 82 -5.61 2.45 -4.80
CA THR A 82 -5.91 3.64 -5.58
C THR A 82 -7.28 3.57 -6.24
N THR A 83 -7.78 4.72 -6.64
CA THR A 83 -8.95 4.82 -7.51
C THR A 83 -8.49 4.79 -8.97
N PHE A 84 -9.45 4.68 -9.87
CA PHE A 84 -9.21 4.44 -11.29
C PHE A 84 -8.34 5.49 -12.00
N ASP A 85 -8.34 6.73 -11.53
CA ASP A 85 -7.77 7.87 -12.27
C ASP A 85 -6.37 8.31 -11.80
N ASP A 86 -5.68 7.52 -10.98
CA ASP A 86 -4.44 7.96 -10.33
C ASP A 86 -3.17 7.35 -10.93
N ASP A 87 -3.13 7.11 -12.24
CA ASP A 87 -2.00 6.47 -12.91
C ASP A 87 -0.65 7.15 -12.65
N GLU A 88 -0.62 8.49 -12.69
CA GLU A 88 0.63 9.22 -12.47
C GLU A 88 1.15 9.05 -11.04
N LEU A 89 0.24 9.08 -10.06
CA LEU A 89 0.60 8.86 -8.67
C LEU A 89 1.07 7.42 -8.44
N VAL A 90 0.43 6.45 -9.07
CA VAL A 90 0.84 5.05 -8.98
C VAL A 90 2.24 4.86 -9.54
N LEU A 91 2.52 5.42 -10.71
CA LEU A 91 3.86 5.36 -11.31
C LEU A 91 4.91 5.98 -10.40
N ALA A 92 4.62 7.16 -9.84
CA ALA A 92 5.52 7.82 -8.92
C ALA A 92 5.77 6.98 -7.67
N GLY A 93 4.72 6.34 -7.13
CA GLY A 93 4.83 5.46 -5.97
C GLY A 93 5.66 4.22 -6.24
N ILE A 94 5.49 3.60 -7.39
CA ILE A 94 6.29 2.44 -7.80
C ILE A 94 7.77 2.85 -7.93
N LYS A 95 8.04 3.98 -8.58
CA LYS A 95 9.41 4.51 -8.70
C LYS A 95 10.03 4.83 -7.34
N ALA A 96 9.22 5.24 -6.37
CA ALA A 96 9.68 5.53 -5.01
C ALA A 96 9.93 4.29 -4.16
N GLY A 97 9.48 3.12 -4.60
CA GLY A 97 9.76 1.85 -3.92
C GLY A 97 8.57 0.94 -3.63
N ALA A 98 7.34 1.35 -3.96
CA ALA A 98 6.19 0.47 -3.78
C ALA A 98 6.33 -0.77 -4.66
N LYS A 99 5.82 -1.91 -4.18
CA LYS A 99 5.95 -3.21 -4.87
C LYS A 99 4.77 -3.54 -5.76
N GLY A 100 3.70 -2.79 -5.70
CA GLY A 100 2.54 -3.02 -6.54
C GLY A 100 1.42 -2.04 -6.26
N TYR A 101 0.32 -2.22 -6.98
CA TYR A 101 -0.88 -1.44 -6.77
C TYR A 101 -2.12 -2.29 -7.02
N LEU A 102 -3.21 -1.87 -6.40
CA LEU A 102 -4.53 -2.45 -6.62
C LEU A 102 -5.55 -1.32 -6.66
N LEU A 103 -6.61 -1.52 -7.43
CA LEU A 103 -7.78 -0.63 -7.38
C LEU A 103 -8.57 -0.92 -6.10
N LYS A 104 -9.18 0.11 -5.51
CA LYS A 104 -9.93 -0.03 -4.25
C LYS A 104 -11.17 -0.93 -4.36
N ASP A 105 -11.60 -1.29 -5.56
CA ASP A 105 -12.75 -2.16 -5.79
C ASP A 105 -12.39 -3.65 -6.00
N VAL A 106 -11.14 -4.02 -5.78
CA VAL A 106 -10.72 -5.42 -5.91
C VAL A 106 -11.46 -6.33 -4.93
N SER A 107 -11.55 -7.61 -5.28
CA SER A 107 -12.13 -8.62 -4.41
C SER A 107 -11.21 -8.94 -3.23
N LEU A 108 -11.77 -9.52 -2.18
CA LEU A 108 -10.98 -10.02 -1.05
C LEU A 108 -9.91 -11.00 -1.54
N GLU A 109 -10.26 -11.90 -2.45
CA GLU A 109 -9.33 -12.89 -2.99
C GLU A 109 -8.13 -12.25 -3.66
N GLN A 110 -8.35 -11.22 -4.49
CA GLN A 110 -7.28 -10.48 -5.15
C GLN A 110 -6.42 -9.73 -4.14
N LEU A 111 -7.04 -9.14 -3.14
CA LEU A 111 -6.30 -8.41 -2.09
C LEU A 111 -5.41 -9.35 -1.29
N VAL A 112 -5.94 -10.49 -0.87
CA VAL A 112 -5.18 -11.50 -0.11
C VAL A 112 -4.02 -12.03 -0.94
N GLU A 113 -4.27 -12.36 -2.21
CA GLU A 113 -3.21 -12.84 -3.11
C GLU A 113 -2.08 -11.81 -3.25
N ALA A 114 -2.44 -10.55 -3.46
CA ALA A 114 -1.45 -9.48 -3.60
C ALA A 114 -0.60 -9.34 -2.32
N ILE A 115 -1.23 -9.38 -1.16
CA ILE A 115 -0.53 -9.30 0.12
C ILE A 115 0.43 -10.48 0.26
N GLN A 116 0.00 -11.70 -0.09
CA GLN A 116 0.85 -12.87 -0.01
C GLN A 116 2.06 -12.77 -0.95
N VAL A 117 1.85 -12.34 -2.20
CA VAL A 117 2.92 -12.18 -3.17
C VAL A 117 3.94 -11.15 -2.71
N VAL A 118 3.47 -9.99 -2.28
CA VAL A 118 4.34 -8.88 -1.88
C VAL A 118 5.08 -9.20 -0.58
N SER A 119 4.44 -9.89 0.36
CA SER A 119 5.08 -10.27 1.63
C SER A 119 6.25 -11.22 1.43
N LYS A 120 6.27 -11.95 0.33
CA LYS A 120 7.34 -12.89 -0.02
C LYS A 120 8.43 -12.26 -0.89
N GLY A 121 8.41 -10.95 -1.06
CA GLY A 121 9.38 -10.24 -1.86
C GLY A 121 9.02 -10.06 -3.33
N GLY A 122 7.83 -10.52 -3.75
CA GLY A 122 7.36 -10.34 -5.11
C GLY A 122 6.86 -8.93 -5.38
N SER A 123 6.53 -8.66 -6.62
CA SER A 123 5.90 -7.42 -7.02
C SER A 123 4.64 -7.70 -7.85
N LEU A 124 3.72 -6.75 -7.83
CA LEU A 124 2.43 -6.91 -8.50
C LEU A 124 2.12 -5.63 -9.31
N VAL A 125 2.64 -5.60 -10.52
CA VAL A 125 2.44 -4.49 -11.45
C VAL A 125 1.78 -5.02 -12.71
N GLN A 126 0.61 -4.48 -13.07
CA GLN A 126 -0.12 -4.93 -14.25
C GLN A 126 0.64 -4.57 -15.53
N PRO A 127 0.44 -5.34 -16.62
CA PRO A 127 1.19 -5.13 -17.87
C PRO A 127 1.10 -3.71 -18.43
N VAL A 128 -0.07 -3.08 -18.37
CA VAL A 128 -0.24 -1.72 -18.87
C VAL A 128 0.61 -0.73 -18.09
N MET A 129 0.70 -0.92 -16.79
CA MET A 129 1.51 -0.07 -15.91
C MET A 129 3.01 -0.33 -16.16
N THR A 130 3.38 -1.57 -16.38
CA THR A 130 4.75 -1.93 -16.73
C THR A 130 5.19 -1.21 -18.02
N GLN A 131 4.34 -1.17 -19.04
CA GLN A 131 4.62 -0.44 -20.26
C GLN A 131 4.82 1.05 -20.02
N ARG A 132 4.00 1.66 -19.17
CA ARG A 132 4.15 3.08 -18.79
C ARG A 132 5.46 3.34 -18.08
N LEU A 133 5.87 2.46 -17.18
CA LEU A 133 7.15 2.56 -16.48
C LEU A 133 8.30 2.50 -17.49
N LEU A 134 8.26 1.57 -18.43
CA LEU A 134 9.29 1.42 -19.44
C LEU A 134 9.35 2.61 -20.38
N SER A 135 8.21 3.14 -20.80
CA SER A 135 8.18 4.31 -21.68
C SER A 135 8.58 5.61 -20.97
N GLY A 136 8.52 5.65 -19.66
CA GLY A 136 8.99 6.79 -18.85
C GLY A 136 10.50 6.80 -18.60
N LEU A 137 11.19 5.77 -19.03
CA LEU A 137 12.64 5.69 -18.95
C LEU A 137 13.26 6.36 -20.16
#